data_adbff7234db13963d7fa91701512f6d2
#
_entry.id   adbff7234db13963d7fa91701512f6d2
#
_cell.length_a   1.000
_cell.length_b   1.000
_cell.length_c   1.000
_cell.angle_alpha   90.00
_cell.angle_beta   90.00
_cell.angle_gamma   90.00
#
_symmetry.space_group_name_H-M   'P 1'
#
loop_
_entity.id
_entity.type
_entity.pdbx_description
1 polymer ?
#
loop_
_entity_poly.entity_id
_entity_poly.type
_entity_poly.pdbx_seq_one_letter_code
_entity_poly.pdbx_strand_id
1 'polypeptide(L)'
;MKSTLKLTRSFFMVILAVVLSATIGGQALAAASEPDEIRLGYWESPNEELLVKQTGALEAKYPNTKITWVEFQAGTDILAAIQGRAIDVATIGTPPGSLGIANGLPYKIFYVHDIIYESEGLVVKETSGIDSVDDLPGKKIATVFSSTSHFSLSNALKFAGVKETDLILYNMPAPDIYAAWERGDIEGAYVWEPMKSKLLEAGGKQIVSSGQVAEQGALTGEFGIVSDSFYEAHPDVVAAYVELLDAASYAYREDQANTAKLISVGLGLGLPETVKAMNEIKVLSKSDQIKPDYIGTSSAPGNLARLLKETADFLVEQKNLKSSPELSVFQQAILTELYD
;
A
#
# COMPACT_ATOMS: atom_id res chain seq x y z
N MET A 1 -31.07 -21.17 -11.18
CA MET A 1 -29.93 -21.70 -10.45
C MET A 1 -28.88 -22.46 -11.31
N LYS A 2 -28.77 -22.21 -12.61
CA LYS A 2 -27.77 -22.87 -13.49
C LYS A 2 -26.90 -21.86 -14.29
N SER A 3 -27.08 -20.55 -14.14
CA SER A 3 -26.33 -19.55 -14.91
C SER A 3 -25.12 -18.96 -14.15
N THR A 4 -25.11 -19.00 -12.84
CA THR A 4 -24.02 -18.47 -12.00
C THR A 4 -22.75 -19.32 -12.02
N LEU A 5 -22.84 -20.61 -12.33
CA LEU A 5 -21.70 -21.53 -12.35
C LEU A 5 -20.84 -21.44 -13.62
N LYS A 6 -21.37 -20.84 -14.71
CA LYS A 6 -20.62 -20.70 -15.96
C LYS A 6 -19.75 -19.46 -16.04
N LEU A 7 -20.10 -18.37 -15.33
CA LEU A 7 -19.28 -17.13 -15.31
C LEU A 7 -18.01 -17.31 -14.49
N THR A 8 -18.09 -18.00 -13.35
CA THR A 8 -16.90 -18.31 -12.52
C THR A 8 -15.89 -19.20 -13.25
N ARG A 9 -16.33 -20.11 -14.10
CA ARG A 9 -15.42 -20.95 -14.89
C ARG A 9 -14.67 -20.21 -16.00
N SER A 10 -15.24 -19.18 -16.60
CA SER A 10 -14.56 -18.37 -17.64
C SER A 10 -13.49 -17.47 -17.06
N PHE A 11 -13.70 -16.89 -15.87
CA PHE A 11 -12.72 -16.05 -15.21
C PHE A 11 -11.52 -16.88 -14.72
N PHE A 12 -11.76 -18.06 -14.18
CA PHE A 12 -10.69 -19.02 -13.84
C PHE A 12 -9.88 -19.48 -15.07
N MET A 13 -10.50 -19.54 -16.26
CA MET A 13 -9.81 -19.93 -17.49
C MET A 13 -8.88 -18.83 -18.04
N VAL A 14 -9.16 -17.55 -17.82
CA VAL A 14 -8.29 -16.47 -18.30
C VAL A 14 -7.03 -16.38 -17.44
N ILE A 15 -7.16 -16.49 -16.12
CA ILE A 15 -5.99 -16.53 -15.22
C ILE A 15 -5.19 -17.84 -15.43
N LEU A 16 -5.87 -18.97 -15.64
CA LEU A 16 -5.21 -20.25 -15.89
C LEU A 16 -4.58 -20.36 -17.29
N ALA A 17 -5.11 -19.67 -18.31
CA ALA A 17 -4.58 -19.70 -19.69
C ALA A 17 -3.26 -18.90 -19.81
N VAL A 18 -3.08 -17.84 -19.03
CA VAL A 18 -1.81 -17.08 -18.99
C VAL A 18 -0.70 -17.91 -18.31
N VAL A 19 -1.06 -18.76 -17.36
CA VAL A 19 -0.10 -19.66 -16.68
C VAL A 19 0.41 -20.79 -17.58
N LEU A 20 -0.36 -21.19 -18.63
CA LEU A 20 0.00 -22.33 -19.48
C LEU A 20 0.82 -21.96 -20.72
N SER A 21 0.90 -20.68 -21.12
CA SER A 21 1.59 -20.26 -22.34
C SER A 21 3.07 -19.82 -22.14
N ALA A 22 3.59 -19.83 -20.93
CA ALA A 22 4.96 -19.39 -20.61
C ALA A 22 6.01 -20.55 -20.65
N THR A 23 5.70 -21.72 -21.19
CA THR A 23 6.59 -22.90 -21.12
C THR A 23 7.36 -23.24 -22.41
N ILE A 24 7.57 -22.31 -23.32
CA ILE A 24 8.41 -22.58 -24.51
C ILE A 24 9.44 -21.47 -24.73
N GLY A 25 10.65 -21.70 -24.24
CA GLY A 25 11.84 -21.00 -24.70
C GLY A 25 12.69 -20.30 -23.65
N GLY A 26 13.41 -21.03 -22.82
CA GLY A 26 14.48 -20.51 -21.98
C GLY A 26 15.40 -21.63 -21.52
N GLN A 27 16.71 -21.45 -21.68
CA GLN A 27 17.72 -22.36 -21.17
C GLN A 27 17.43 -22.71 -19.71
N ALA A 28 17.52 -23.99 -19.35
CA ALA A 28 17.35 -24.47 -17.99
C ALA A 28 18.42 -23.86 -17.07
N LEU A 29 18.14 -22.70 -16.50
CA LEU A 29 18.64 -22.38 -15.17
C LEU A 29 18.08 -23.50 -14.26
N ALA A 30 18.94 -24.12 -13.45
CA ALA A 30 18.51 -25.09 -12.45
C ALA A 30 17.28 -24.48 -11.76
N ALA A 31 16.12 -25.13 -11.88
CA ALA A 31 14.90 -24.63 -11.28
C ALA A 31 15.19 -24.45 -9.79
N ALA A 32 15.23 -23.22 -9.32
CA ALA A 32 15.31 -22.96 -7.90
C ALA A 32 14.15 -23.73 -7.24
N SER A 33 14.43 -24.48 -6.20
CA SER A 33 13.39 -25.24 -5.53
C SER A 33 12.33 -24.29 -5.00
N GLU A 34 11.06 -24.60 -5.26
CA GLU A 34 9.97 -23.81 -4.67
C GLU A 34 10.21 -23.71 -3.15
N PRO A 35 9.98 -22.52 -2.53
CA PRO A 35 10.12 -22.38 -1.10
C PRO A 35 9.09 -23.26 -0.36
N ASP A 36 9.45 -23.76 0.80
CA ASP A 36 8.51 -24.51 1.65
C ASP A 36 7.37 -23.62 2.15
N GLU A 37 7.65 -22.34 2.39
CA GLU A 37 6.69 -21.34 2.86
C GLU A 37 7.00 -19.96 2.27
N ILE A 38 5.94 -19.18 1.97
CA ILE A 38 5.98 -17.73 1.66
C ILE A 38 5.10 -17.03 2.67
N ARG A 39 5.66 -16.07 3.41
CA ARG A 39 4.96 -15.30 4.43
C ARG A 39 4.78 -13.87 3.94
N LEU A 40 3.53 -13.46 3.67
CA LEU A 40 3.19 -12.15 3.14
C LEU A 40 2.53 -11.29 4.22
N GLY A 41 3.10 -10.10 4.46
CA GLY A 41 2.48 -9.07 5.27
C GLY A 41 1.58 -8.19 4.39
N TYR A 42 0.33 -7.98 4.79
CA TYR A 42 -0.63 -7.15 4.04
C TYR A 42 -1.49 -6.30 4.99
N TRP A 43 -2.21 -5.37 4.44
CA TRP A 43 -3.36 -4.71 5.07
C TRP A 43 -4.55 -4.67 4.14
N GLU A 44 -5.72 -4.33 4.68
CA GLU A 44 -6.96 -4.20 3.93
C GLU A 44 -6.90 -2.92 3.07
N SER A 45 -6.24 -3.01 1.90
CA SER A 45 -6.22 -1.95 0.89
C SER A 45 -7.09 -2.36 -0.32
N PRO A 46 -7.84 -1.44 -0.94
CA PRO A 46 -8.67 -1.74 -2.11
C PRO A 46 -7.86 -1.89 -3.40
N ASN A 47 -6.70 -2.54 -3.35
CA ASN A 47 -5.76 -2.69 -4.46
C ASN A 47 -5.73 -4.11 -5.08
N GLU A 48 -4.84 -4.33 -6.03
CA GLU A 48 -4.70 -5.59 -6.75
C GLU A 48 -4.10 -6.72 -5.89
N GLU A 49 -3.30 -6.39 -4.85
CA GLU A 49 -2.77 -7.40 -3.92
C GLU A 49 -3.90 -8.10 -3.15
N LEU A 50 -4.89 -7.32 -2.68
CA LEU A 50 -6.06 -7.89 -2.02
C LEU A 50 -6.83 -8.81 -2.99
N LEU A 51 -6.89 -8.48 -4.30
CA LEU A 51 -7.49 -9.36 -5.30
C LEU A 51 -6.69 -10.67 -5.46
N VAL A 52 -5.36 -10.62 -5.51
CA VAL A 52 -4.49 -11.81 -5.55
C VAL A 52 -4.79 -12.71 -4.34
N LYS A 53 -4.84 -12.13 -3.14
CA LYS A 53 -5.15 -12.84 -1.90
C LYS A 53 -6.56 -13.47 -1.94
N GLN A 54 -7.59 -12.70 -2.28
CA GLN A 54 -8.98 -13.17 -2.26
C GLN A 54 -9.28 -14.23 -3.33
N THR A 55 -8.53 -14.25 -4.41
CA THR A 55 -8.66 -15.26 -5.46
C THR A 55 -7.83 -16.53 -5.21
N GLY A 56 -6.90 -16.49 -4.26
CA GLY A 56 -5.94 -17.59 -4.04
C GLY A 56 -5.00 -17.80 -5.22
N ALA A 57 -4.68 -16.72 -5.95
CA ALA A 57 -3.87 -16.82 -7.18
C ALA A 57 -2.43 -17.27 -6.88
N LEU A 58 -1.86 -16.84 -5.75
CA LEU A 58 -0.52 -17.24 -5.33
C LEU A 58 -0.50 -18.70 -4.88
N GLU A 59 -1.51 -19.15 -4.12
CA GLU A 59 -1.71 -20.54 -3.71
C GLU A 59 -1.89 -21.46 -4.92
N ALA A 60 -2.62 -21.01 -5.93
CA ALA A 60 -2.80 -21.76 -7.18
C ALA A 60 -1.51 -21.86 -7.99
N LYS A 61 -0.65 -20.83 -7.94
CA LYS A 61 0.67 -20.80 -8.61
C LYS A 61 1.67 -21.73 -7.93
N TYR A 62 1.62 -21.82 -6.59
CA TYR A 62 2.54 -22.59 -5.77
C TYR A 62 1.80 -23.61 -4.88
N PRO A 63 1.22 -24.68 -5.47
CA PRO A 63 0.34 -25.59 -4.75
C PRO A 63 1.04 -26.47 -3.69
N ASN A 64 2.37 -26.55 -3.72
CA ASN A 64 3.17 -27.30 -2.74
C ASN A 64 3.84 -26.39 -1.70
N THR A 65 3.71 -25.07 -1.84
CA THR A 65 4.27 -24.07 -0.93
C THR A 65 3.18 -23.63 0.05
N LYS A 66 3.52 -23.57 1.34
CA LYS A 66 2.63 -22.98 2.32
C LYS A 66 2.60 -21.46 2.15
N ILE A 67 1.45 -20.89 1.84
CA ILE A 67 1.24 -19.43 1.76
C ILE A 67 0.61 -18.95 3.07
N THR A 68 1.25 -17.99 3.71
CA THR A 68 0.78 -17.42 4.99
C THR A 68 0.61 -15.90 4.81
N TRP A 69 -0.64 -15.43 4.89
CA TRP A 69 -0.96 -14.01 4.90
C TRP A 69 -1.08 -13.51 6.34
N VAL A 70 -0.32 -12.47 6.68
CA VAL A 70 -0.30 -11.84 8.01
C VAL A 70 -0.79 -10.40 7.87
N GLU A 71 -1.88 -10.09 8.54
CA GLU A 71 -2.44 -8.74 8.55
C GLU A 71 -1.69 -7.84 9.51
N PHE A 72 -1.39 -6.61 9.05
CA PHE A 72 -0.75 -5.57 9.85
C PHE A 72 -1.63 -4.33 9.90
N GLN A 73 -1.47 -3.54 10.97
CA GLN A 73 -2.23 -2.29 11.18
C GLN A 73 -1.33 -1.04 11.10
N ALA A 74 -0.01 -1.23 10.95
CA ALA A 74 0.95 -0.14 10.82
C ALA A 74 2.21 -0.59 10.06
N GLY A 75 2.77 0.30 9.24
CA GLY A 75 4.01 0.02 8.50
C GLY A 75 5.22 -0.19 9.41
N THR A 76 5.25 0.40 10.60
CA THR A 76 6.29 0.16 11.61
C THR A 76 6.33 -1.28 12.12
N ASP A 77 5.16 -1.95 12.18
CA ASP A 77 5.07 -3.35 12.59
C ASP A 77 5.59 -4.27 11.48
N ILE A 78 5.35 -3.91 10.20
CA ILE A 78 5.92 -4.57 9.03
C ILE A 78 7.45 -4.47 9.06
N LEU A 79 8.02 -3.28 9.35
CA LEU A 79 9.47 -3.11 9.48
C LEU A 79 10.06 -4.01 10.58
N ALA A 80 9.38 -4.10 11.72
CA ALA A 80 9.78 -4.99 12.80
C ALA A 80 9.70 -6.48 12.39
N ALA A 81 8.68 -6.87 11.64
CA ALA A 81 8.49 -8.24 11.15
C ALA A 81 9.54 -8.61 10.08
N ILE A 82 9.89 -7.72 9.15
CA ILE A 82 10.99 -7.91 8.17
C ILE A 82 12.33 -8.06 8.91
N GLN A 83 12.63 -7.14 9.83
CA GLN A 83 13.86 -7.20 10.63
C GLN A 83 13.95 -8.49 11.45
N GLY A 84 12.82 -8.92 12.02
CA GLY A 84 12.69 -10.17 12.78
C GLY A 84 12.64 -11.44 11.91
N ARG A 85 12.67 -11.32 10.56
CA ARG A 85 12.49 -12.42 9.61
C ARG A 85 11.19 -13.20 9.82
N ALA A 86 10.14 -12.52 10.27
CA ALA A 86 8.83 -13.10 10.49
C ALA A 86 7.97 -13.14 9.20
N ILE A 87 8.27 -12.27 8.24
CA ILE A 87 7.67 -12.22 6.90
C ILE A 87 8.74 -12.12 5.82
N ASP A 88 8.40 -12.50 4.60
CA ASP A 88 9.30 -12.54 3.44
C ASP A 88 9.00 -11.41 2.45
N VAL A 89 7.73 -11.15 2.23
CA VAL A 89 7.18 -10.13 1.33
C VAL A 89 6.18 -9.29 2.10
N ALA A 90 6.01 -8.02 1.78
CA ALA A 90 4.92 -7.21 2.33
C ALA A 90 4.60 -6.00 1.47
N THR A 91 3.38 -5.45 1.66
CA THR A 91 3.02 -4.11 1.20
C THR A 91 3.35 -3.09 2.28
N ILE A 92 3.95 -1.95 1.90
CA ILE A 92 4.33 -0.88 2.84
C ILE A 92 4.12 0.51 2.21
N GLY A 93 3.66 1.47 3.00
CA GLY A 93 3.50 2.86 2.56
C GLY A 93 4.82 3.62 2.44
N THR A 94 4.81 4.73 1.71
CA THR A 94 6.00 5.56 1.42
C THR A 94 6.81 5.95 2.66
N PRO A 95 6.24 6.53 3.75
CA PRO A 95 7.02 6.95 4.89
C PRO A 95 7.69 5.79 5.66
N PRO A 96 6.99 4.72 6.05
CA PRO A 96 7.65 3.60 6.71
C PRO A 96 8.64 2.88 5.78
N GLY A 97 8.36 2.78 4.46
CA GLY A 97 9.32 2.25 3.49
C GLY A 97 10.60 3.08 3.42
N SER A 98 10.47 4.41 3.37
CA SER A 98 11.63 5.32 3.42
C SER A 98 12.40 5.22 4.74
N LEU A 99 11.68 5.12 5.87
CA LEU A 99 12.27 4.96 7.20
C LEU A 99 13.10 3.68 7.32
N GLY A 100 12.58 2.56 6.83
CA GLY A 100 13.27 1.27 6.88
C GLY A 100 14.55 1.28 6.04
N ILE A 101 14.51 1.80 4.80
CA ILE A 101 15.69 1.94 3.94
C ILE A 101 16.73 2.85 4.61
N ALA A 102 16.31 3.99 5.15
CA ALA A 102 17.21 4.95 5.82
C ALA A 102 17.88 4.35 7.07
N ASN A 103 17.22 3.40 7.75
CA ASN A 103 17.80 2.65 8.88
C ASN A 103 18.57 1.39 8.47
N GLY A 104 18.72 1.11 7.18
CA GLY A 104 19.47 -0.03 6.66
C GLY A 104 18.79 -1.38 6.88
N LEU A 105 17.47 -1.43 6.92
CA LEU A 105 16.74 -2.69 7.04
C LEU A 105 16.91 -3.55 5.78
N PRO A 106 17.00 -4.89 5.92
CA PRO A 106 17.39 -5.80 4.83
C PRO A 106 16.21 -6.16 3.93
N TYR A 107 15.77 -5.23 3.09
CA TYR A 107 14.73 -5.47 2.07
C TYR A 107 14.92 -4.59 0.83
N LYS A 108 14.24 -4.98 -0.24
CA LYS A 108 14.15 -4.26 -1.52
C LYS A 108 12.70 -3.94 -1.83
N ILE A 109 12.47 -2.86 -2.59
CA ILE A 109 11.19 -2.55 -3.23
C ILE A 109 11.18 -3.21 -4.59
N PHE A 110 10.13 -4.00 -4.87
CA PHE A 110 9.99 -4.72 -6.13
C PHE A 110 8.79 -4.27 -6.96
N TYR A 111 7.82 -3.55 -6.37
CA TYR A 111 6.60 -3.12 -7.05
C TYR A 111 6.05 -1.84 -6.43
N VAL A 112 5.36 -1.01 -7.20
CA VAL A 112 4.50 0.07 -6.72
C VAL A 112 3.07 -0.36 -6.96
N HIS A 113 2.33 -0.67 -5.90
CA HIS A 113 0.96 -1.15 -5.98
C HIS A 113 0.03 -0.05 -6.47
N ASP A 114 0.05 1.06 -5.78
CA ASP A 114 -0.81 2.19 -6.08
C ASP A 114 -0.22 3.53 -5.63
N ILE A 115 -0.85 4.58 -6.15
CA ILE A 115 -0.68 5.95 -5.66
C ILE A 115 -1.94 6.33 -4.90
N ILE A 116 -1.76 6.84 -3.70
CA ILE A 116 -2.83 7.24 -2.80
C ILE A 116 -3.35 8.62 -3.21
N TYR A 117 -4.65 8.72 -3.39
CA TYR A 117 -5.35 9.97 -3.68
C TYR A 117 -6.48 10.21 -2.65
N GLU A 118 -7.73 9.97 -3.06
CA GLU A 118 -8.90 10.20 -2.23
C GLU A 118 -9.15 9.09 -1.19
N SER A 119 -8.48 7.93 -1.32
CA SER A 119 -8.62 6.80 -0.37
C SER A 119 -8.16 7.12 1.04
N GLU A 120 -7.44 8.23 1.21
CA GLU A 120 -6.88 8.67 2.48
C GLU A 120 -7.20 10.15 2.69
N GLY A 121 -7.62 10.54 3.90
CA GLY A 121 -7.96 11.92 4.16
C GLY A 121 -8.28 12.21 5.63
N LEU A 122 -8.35 13.50 5.94
CA LEU A 122 -8.78 14.02 7.23
C LEU A 122 -10.30 14.08 7.29
N VAL A 123 -10.88 13.21 8.10
CA VAL A 123 -12.31 13.19 8.42
C VAL A 123 -12.51 13.82 9.78
N VAL A 124 -13.43 14.77 9.87
CA VAL A 124 -13.80 15.44 11.11
C VAL A 124 -15.30 15.25 11.39
N LYS A 125 -15.71 15.28 12.64
CA LYS A 125 -17.14 15.24 12.98
C LYS A 125 -17.86 16.46 12.40
N GLU A 126 -19.01 16.27 11.77
CA GLU A 126 -19.84 17.37 11.28
C GLU A 126 -20.16 18.40 12.37
N THR A 127 -20.27 17.93 13.62
CA THR A 127 -20.57 18.76 14.80
C THR A 127 -19.36 19.44 15.43
N SER A 128 -18.13 19.22 14.90
CA SER A 128 -16.88 19.73 15.48
C SER A 128 -16.65 21.23 15.28
N GLY A 129 -17.34 21.83 14.30
CA GLY A 129 -17.08 23.21 13.86
C GLY A 129 -15.75 23.38 13.12
N ILE A 130 -15.18 22.26 12.58
CA ILE A 130 -13.97 22.26 11.75
C ILE A 130 -14.42 22.22 10.29
N ASP A 131 -14.06 23.23 9.51
CA ASP A 131 -14.40 23.34 8.07
C ASP A 131 -13.16 23.33 7.18
N SER A 132 -11.98 23.59 7.75
CA SER A 132 -10.70 23.62 7.05
C SER A 132 -9.54 23.20 7.97
N VAL A 133 -8.35 23.05 7.39
CA VAL A 133 -7.11 22.77 8.14
C VAL A 133 -6.76 23.91 9.12
N ASP A 134 -7.17 25.15 8.81
CA ASP A 134 -6.94 26.33 9.66
C ASP A 134 -7.71 26.27 10.99
N ASP A 135 -8.76 25.46 11.07
CA ASP A 135 -9.60 25.30 12.28
C ASP A 135 -9.06 24.23 13.26
N LEU A 136 -7.94 23.56 12.90
CA LEU A 136 -7.38 22.45 13.69
C LEU A 136 -6.65 22.83 14.98
N PRO A 137 -6.10 24.06 15.18
CA PRO A 137 -5.45 24.43 16.43
C PRO A 137 -6.33 24.17 17.66
N GLY A 138 -5.78 23.45 18.65
CA GLY A 138 -6.47 23.05 19.88
C GLY A 138 -7.40 21.83 19.73
N LYS A 139 -7.60 21.30 18.52
CA LYS A 139 -8.46 20.16 18.27
C LYS A 139 -7.75 18.83 18.52
N LYS A 140 -8.56 17.83 18.89
CA LYS A 140 -8.12 16.45 19.16
C LYS A 140 -8.20 15.65 17.87
N ILE A 141 -7.06 15.40 17.24
CA ILE A 141 -6.94 14.68 15.97
C ILE A 141 -6.16 13.40 16.19
N ALA A 142 -6.60 12.30 15.60
CA ALA A 142 -5.90 11.01 15.63
C ALA A 142 -5.34 10.64 14.25
N THR A 143 -4.23 9.93 14.24
CA THR A 143 -3.67 9.26 13.07
C THR A 143 -2.71 8.16 13.51
N VAL A 144 -2.30 7.30 12.59
CA VAL A 144 -1.23 6.31 12.83
C VAL A 144 0.11 6.97 12.53
N PHE A 145 0.97 7.13 13.52
CA PHE A 145 2.25 7.83 13.34
C PHE A 145 3.19 7.08 12.38
N SER A 146 3.97 7.84 11.63
CA SER A 146 4.89 7.35 10.60
C SER A 146 4.20 6.61 9.44
N SER A 147 2.88 6.77 9.27
CA SER A 147 2.11 6.30 8.11
C SER A 147 2.05 7.36 7.01
N THR A 148 1.48 7.00 5.86
CA THR A 148 1.10 7.92 4.78
C THR A 148 0.12 8.99 5.26
N SER A 149 -0.87 8.61 6.09
CA SER A 149 -1.82 9.52 6.71
C SER A 149 -1.15 10.57 7.61
N HIS A 150 -0.18 10.16 8.44
CA HIS A 150 0.57 11.13 9.26
C HIS A 150 1.41 12.07 8.39
N PHE A 151 2.06 11.53 7.34
CA PHE A 151 2.81 12.34 6.38
C PHE A 151 1.90 13.36 5.68
N SER A 152 0.75 12.93 5.19
CA SER A 152 -0.22 13.79 4.51
C SER A 152 -0.80 14.84 5.46
N LEU A 153 -1.15 14.47 6.71
CA LEU A 153 -1.59 15.43 7.73
C LEU A 153 -0.53 16.49 8.00
N SER A 154 0.71 16.08 8.26
CA SER A 154 1.81 17.01 8.54
C SER A 154 2.07 17.97 7.39
N ASN A 155 1.99 17.50 6.14
CA ASN A 155 2.12 18.37 4.96
C ASN A 155 0.90 19.28 4.78
N ALA A 156 -0.32 18.81 5.00
CA ALA A 156 -1.52 19.65 4.97
C ALA A 156 -1.42 20.80 5.98
N LEU A 157 -0.97 20.50 7.19
CA LEU A 157 -0.69 21.51 8.23
C LEU A 157 0.40 22.50 7.80
N LYS A 158 1.51 22.00 7.25
CA LYS A 158 2.64 22.82 6.75
C LYS A 158 2.17 23.78 5.65
N PHE A 159 1.35 23.32 4.70
CA PHE A 159 0.83 24.15 3.61
C PHE A 159 -0.15 25.22 4.11
N ALA A 160 -0.93 24.93 5.14
CA ALA A 160 -1.81 25.88 5.81
C ALA A 160 -1.05 26.81 6.80
N GLY A 161 0.24 26.60 7.05
CA GLY A 161 1.00 27.37 8.04
C GLY A 161 0.65 27.04 9.50
N VAL A 162 -0.04 25.95 9.76
CA VAL A 162 -0.41 25.44 11.09
C VAL A 162 0.70 24.52 11.58
N LYS A 163 1.08 24.64 12.86
CA LYS A 163 2.07 23.72 13.46
C LYS A 163 1.39 22.49 14.03
N GLU A 164 2.01 21.34 13.86
CA GLU A 164 1.52 20.09 14.45
C GLU A 164 1.38 20.18 15.98
N THR A 165 2.28 20.94 16.63
CA THR A 165 2.25 21.22 18.07
C THR A 165 1.05 22.06 18.53
N ASP A 166 0.33 22.69 17.61
CA ASP A 166 -0.86 23.48 17.93
C ASP A 166 -2.11 22.56 18.05
N LEU A 167 -2.02 21.30 17.63
CA LEU A 167 -3.04 20.26 17.75
C LEU A 167 -2.81 19.42 19.01
N ILE A 168 -3.88 18.75 19.47
CA ILE A 168 -3.77 17.60 20.38
C ILE A 168 -3.78 16.34 19.52
N LEU A 169 -2.58 15.91 19.11
CA LEU A 169 -2.43 14.78 18.18
C LEU A 169 -2.24 13.47 18.93
N TYR A 170 -3.04 12.47 18.55
CA TYR A 170 -3.00 11.12 19.12
C TYR A 170 -2.46 10.11 18.11
N ASN A 171 -1.48 9.31 18.54
CA ASN A 171 -1.04 8.12 17.81
C ASN A 171 -1.91 6.93 18.23
N MET A 172 -2.72 6.42 17.31
CA MET A 172 -3.62 5.29 17.57
C MET A 172 -3.66 4.36 16.35
N PRO A 173 -3.71 3.02 16.54
CA PRO A 173 -4.09 2.09 15.47
C PRO A 173 -5.51 2.39 14.94
N ALA A 174 -5.77 2.07 13.67
CA ALA A 174 -7.05 2.39 13.03
C ALA A 174 -8.30 1.87 13.79
N PRO A 175 -8.32 0.65 14.36
CA PRO A 175 -9.46 0.20 15.18
C PRO A 175 -9.70 1.05 16.44
N ASP A 176 -8.63 1.53 17.09
CA ASP A 176 -8.71 2.37 18.28
C ASP A 176 -9.22 3.78 17.94
N ILE A 177 -8.89 4.29 16.73
CA ILE A 177 -9.42 5.56 16.21
C ILE A 177 -10.93 5.48 16.10
N TYR A 178 -11.50 4.40 15.55
CA TYR A 178 -12.96 4.25 15.45
C TYR A 178 -13.61 4.22 16.84
N ALA A 179 -13.03 3.48 17.77
CA ALA A 179 -13.52 3.42 19.14
C ALA A 179 -13.46 4.79 19.85
N ALA A 180 -12.38 5.57 19.66
CA ALA A 180 -12.26 6.93 20.20
C ALA A 180 -13.25 7.91 19.55
N TRP A 181 -13.51 7.75 18.24
CA TRP A 181 -14.54 8.50 17.52
C TRP A 181 -15.92 8.28 18.10
N GLU A 182 -16.34 7.02 18.27
CA GLU A 182 -17.66 6.68 18.84
C GLU A 182 -17.86 7.24 20.25
N ARG A 183 -16.81 7.21 21.10
CA ARG A 183 -16.88 7.78 22.45
C ARG A 183 -16.85 9.31 22.49
N GLY A 184 -16.48 9.98 21.39
CA GLY A 184 -16.30 11.43 21.37
C GLY A 184 -14.97 11.92 21.95
N ASP A 185 -13.98 11.04 22.05
CA ASP A 185 -12.66 11.37 22.60
C ASP A 185 -11.83 12.20 21.62
N ILE A 186 -12.12 12.11 20.30
CA ILE A 186 -11.48 12.85 19.20
C ILE A 186 -12.51 13.61 18.37
N GLU A 187 -12.08 14.70 17.74
CA GLU A 187 -12.90 15.55 16.86
C GLU A 187 -12.65 15.24 15.37
N GLY A 188 -11.53 14.60 15.06
CA GLY A 188 -11.17 14.19 13.71
C GLY A 188 -10.08 13.12 13.69
N ALA A 189 -9.89 12.53 12.51
CA ALA A 189 -8.80 11.60 12.25
C ALA A 189 -8.36 11.65 10.79
N TYR A 190 -7.05 11.57 10.56
CA TYR A 190 -6.50 11.35 9.23
C TYR A 190 -6.26 9.86 9.06
N VAL A 191 -7.01 9.23 8.16
CA VAL A 191 -7.08 7.77 8.00
C VAL A 191 -7.31 7.39 6.54
N TRP A 192 -7.11 6.10 6.24
CA TRP A 192 -7.31 5.49 4.93
C TRP A 192 -8.51 4.54 4.90
N GLU A 193 -8.87 4.04 3.72
CA GLU A 193 -9.93 3.03 3.57
C GLU A 193 -9.52 1.67 4.20
N PRO A 194 -10.44 0.93 4.79
CA PRO A 194 -11.88 1.20 4.91
C PRO A 194 -12.28 2.08 6.10
N MET A 195 -11.34 2.55 6.92
CA MET A 195 -11.63 3.33 8.12
C MET A 195 -12.23 4.70 7.77
N LYS A 196 -11.74 5.35 6.70
CA LYS A 196 -12.28 6.63 6.23
C LYS A 196 -13.78 6.53 5.96
N SER A 197 -14.22 5.54 5.20
CA SER A 197 -15.64 5.29 4.92
C SER A 197 -16.45 5.07 6.19
N LYS A 198 -15.94 4.29 7.14
CA LYS A 198 -16.62 4.06 8.43
C LYS A 198 -16.80 5.35 9.23
N LEU A 199 -15.82 6.25 9.24
CA LEU A 199 -15.94 7.54 9.93
C LEU A 199 -16.93 8.48 9.22
N LEU A 200 -16.96 8.48 7.88
CA LEU A 200 -17.93 9.25 7.08
C LEU A 200 -19.36 8.78 7.38
N GLU A 201 -19.61 7.46 7.42
CA GLU A 201 -20.91 6.88 7.78
C GLU A 201 -21.31 7.21 9.22
N ALA A 202 -20.34 7.35 10.12
CA ALA A 202 -20.54 7.70 11.54
C ALA A 202 -20.67 9.22 11.77
N GLY A 203 -21.12 10.01 10.78
CA GLY A 203 -21.37 11.44 10.89
C GLY A 203 -20.11 12.29 10.75
N GLY A 204 -19.15 11.81 9.97
CA GLY A 204 -17.95 12.53 9.57
C GLY A 204 -18.11 13.26 8.23
N LYS A 205 -17.30 14.30 8.05
CA LYS A 205 -17.04 14.94 6.75
C LYS A 205 -15.55 15.01 6.49
N GLN A 206 -15.14 14.76 5.24
CA GLN A 206 -13.74 14.95 4.81
C GLN A 206 -13.48 16.42 4.55
N ILE A 207 -12.34 16.95 5.03
CA ILE A 207 -11.95 18.34 4.80
C ILE A 207 -10.68 18.48 3.95
N VAL A 208 -9.84 17.46 3.90
CA VAL A 208 -8.68 17.37 3.01
C VAL A 208 -8.37 15.92 2.69
N SER A 209 -7.95 15.62 1.45
CA SER A 209 -7.49 14.29 1.01
C SER A 209 -5.98 14.28 0.79
N SER A 210 -5.39 13.06 0.78
CA SER A 210 -4.00 12.87 0.36
C SER A 210 -3.78 13.25 -1.11
N GLY A 211 -4.82 13.15 -1.96
CA GLY A 211 -4.79 13.67 -3.34
C GLY A 211 -4.57 15.18 -3.41
N GLN A 212 -5.30 15.95 -2.62
CA GLN A 212 -5.13 17.41 -2.52
C GLN A 212 -3.75 17.79 -1.94
N VAL A 213 -3.22 16.99 -1.04
CA VAL A 213 -1.87 17.17 -0.48
C VAL A 213 -0.81 16.83 -1.54
N ALA A 214 -1.02 15.77 -2.34
CA ALA A 214 -0.14 15.37 -3.43
C ALA A 214 -0.05 16.41 -4.55
N GLU A 215 -1.14 17.10 -4.88
CA GLU A 215 -1.15 18.21 -5.83
C GLU A 215 -0.24 19.36 -5.41
N GLN A 216 0.06 19.49 -4.12
CA GLN A 216 1.00 20.47 -3.57
C GLN A 216 2.43 19.91 -3.43
N GLY A 217 2.70 18.69 -3.93
CA GLY A 217 4.03 18.08 -4.02
C GLY A 217 4.35 17.01 -2.95
N ALA A 218 3.40 16.61 -2.11
CA ALA A 218 3.61 15.58 -1.09
C ALA A 218 2.86 14.28 -1.44
N LEU A 219 3.32 13.59 -2.50
CA LEU A 219 2.75 12.34 -3.00
C LEU A 219 3.06 11.17 -2.06
N THR A 220 2.09 10.27 -1.91
CA THR A 220 2.23 8.99 -1.22
C THR A 220 1.71 7.83 -2.05
N GLY A 221 2.21 6.61 -1.77
CA GLY A 221 1.81 5.37 -2.42
C GLY A 221 2.16 4.17 -1.57
N GLU A 222 1.77 3.00 -2.05
CA GLU A 222 2.06 1.71 -1.44
C GLU A 222 3.03 0.90 -2.31
N PHE A 223 3.99 0.23 -1.68
CA PHE A 223 5.06 -0.51 -2.33
C PHE A 223 5.09 -1.95 -1.88
N GLY A 224 5.33 -2.86 -2.80
CA GLY A 224 5.72 -4.23 -2.52
C GLY A 224 7.20 -4.28 -2.12
N ILE A 225 7.49 -4.81 -0.94
CA ILE A 225 8.84 -5.04 -0.45
C ILE A 225 9.11 -6.54 -0.28
N VAL A 226 10.36 -6.93 -0.47
CA VAL A 226 10.82 -8.30 -0.25
C VAL A 226 12.08 -8.29 0.58
N SER A 227 12.20 -9.21 1.57
CA SER A 227 13.44 -9.34 2.34
C SER A 227 14.61 -9.75 1.44
N ASP A 228 15.81 -9.21 1.70
CA ASP A 228 17.02 -9.53 0.93
C ASP A 228 17.25 -11.03 0.89
N SER A 229 17.10 -11.73 2.03
CA SER A 229 17.33 -13.17 2.12
C SER A 229 16.34 -14.01 1.30
N PHE A 230 15.08 -13.58 1.19
CA PHE A 230 14.09 -14.28 0.36
C PHE A 230 14.33 -14.02 -1.12
N TYR A 231 14.63 -12.77 -1.50
CA TYR A 231 14.94 -12.43 -2.89
C TYR A 231 16.19 -13.14 -3.39
N GLU A 232 17.26 -13.18 -2.58
CA GLU A 232 18.49 -13.91 -2.93
C GLU A 232 18.26 -15.40 -3.16
N ALA A 233 17.36 -16.01 -2.37
CA ALA A 233 17.05 -17.44 -2.49
C ALA A 233 16.02 -17.77 -3.59
N HIS A 234 15.06 -16.88 -3.83
CA HIS A 234 13.87 -17.12 -4.67
C HIS A 234 13.51 -15.91 -5.58
N PRO A 235 14.43 -15.39 -6.42
CA PRO A 235 14.16 -14.24 -7.29
C PRO A 235 13.07 -14.54 -8.32
N ASP A 236 12.94 -15.79 -8.74
CA ASP A 236 11.92 -16.28 -9.67
C ASP A 236 10.51 -16.25 -9.06
N VAL A 237 10.39 -16.46 -7.74
CA VAL A 237 9.11 -16.34 -7.02
C VAL A 237 8.66 -14.88 -6.99
N VAL A 238 9.59 -13.95 -6.75
CA VAL A 238 9.28 -12.50 -6.75
C VAL A 238 8.86 -12.06 -8.14
N ALA A 239 9.58 -12.48 -9.20
CA ALA A 239 9.20 -12.19 -10.57
C ALA A 239 7.81 -12.75 -10.92
N ALA A 240 7.50 -13.99 -10.50
CA ALA A 240 6.19 -14.60 -10.71
C ALA A 240 5.08 -13.87 -9.91
N TYR A 241 5.40 -13.34 -8.73
CA TYR A 241 4.45 -12.55 -7.95
C TYR A 241 4.13 -11.21 -8.65
N VAL A 242 5.13 -10.55 -9.25
CA VAL A 242 4.92 -9.35 -10.10
C VAL A 242 3.95 -9.66 -11.25
N GLU A 243 4.07 -10.82 -11.91
CA GLU A 243 3.13 -11.22 -12.97
C GLU A 243 1.70 -11.45 -12.45
N LEU A 244 1.54 -11.99 -11.23
CA LEU A 244 0.22 -12.14 -10.61
C LEU A 244 -0.40 -10.78 -10.24
N LEU A 245 0.39 -9.84 -9.73
CA LEU A 245 -0.04 -8.47 -9.44
C LEU A 245 -0.44 -7.74 -10.73
N ASP A 246 0.34 -7.89 -11.81
CA ASP A 246 0.00 -7.30 -13.12
C ASP A 246 -1.32 -7.85 -13.67
N ALA A 247 -1.51 -9.16 -13.64
CA ALA A 247 -2.77 -9.80 -14.05
C ALA A 247 -3.96 -9.32 -13.21
N ALA A 248 -3.76 -9.16 -11.90
CA ALA A 248 -4.78 -8.64 -10.99
C ALA A 248 -5.05 -7.14 -11.26
N SER A 249 -4.01 -6.33 -11.55
CA SER A 249 -4.17 -4.91 -11.91
C SER A 249 -4.96 -4.73 -13.21
N TYR A 250 -4.78 -5.63 -14.17
CA TYR A 250 -5.57 -5.66 -15.40
C TYR A 250 -7.04 -5.97 -15.10
N ALA A 251 -7.32 -7.04 -14.34
CA ALA A 251 -8.68 -7.39 -13.92
C ALA A 251 -9.36 -6.26 -13.13
N TYR A 252 -8.61 -5.58 -12.28
CA TYR A 252 -9.05 -4.43 -11.50
C TYR A 252 -9.58 -3.29 -12.39
N ARG A 253 -8.95 -3.04 -13.53
CA ARG A 253 -9.34 -1.97 -14.45
C ARG A 253 -10.44 -2.37 -15.42
N GLU A 254 -10.38 -3.61 -15.95
CA GLU A 254 -11.28 -4.09 -17.01
C GLU A 254 -12.58 -4.66 -16.49
N ASP A 255 -12.62 -5.20 -15.25
CA ASP A 255 -13.83 -5.79 -14.63
C ASP A 255 -13.99 -5.32 -13.17
N GLN A 256 -14.10 -4.00 -13.01
CA GLN A 256 -14.22 -3.35 -11.71
C GLN A 256 -15.39 -3.89 -10.88
N ALA A 257 -16.53 -4.19 -11.54
CA ALA A 257 -17.72 -4.67 -10.83
C ALA A 257 -17.52 -6.06 -10.22
N ASN A 258 -16.80 -6.95 -10.91
CA ASN A 258 -16.50 -8.28 -10.38
C ASN A 258 -15.33 -8.23 -9.37
N THR A 259 -14.32 -7.42 -9.63
CA THR A 259 -13.23 -7.16 -8.68
C THR A 259 -13.77 -6.65 -7.35
N ALA A 260 -14.67 -5.65 -7.36
CA ALA A 260 -15.31 -5.12 -6.15
C ALA A 260 -16.02 -6.23 -5.35
N LYS A 261 -16.73 -7.16 -6.02
CA LYS A 261 -17.37 -8.30 -5.33
C LYS A 261 -16.36 -9.22 -4.65
N LEU A 262 -15.19 -9.42 -5.25
CA LEU A 262 -14.16 -10.30 -4.72
C LEU A 262 -13.47 -9.67 -3.52
N ILE A 263 -13.12 -8.38 -3.59
CA ILE A 263 -12.37 -7.71 -2.53
C ILE A 263 -13.24 -7.12 -1.41
N SER A 264 -14.55 -6.89 -1.64
CA SER A 264 -15.46 -6.30 -0.66
C SER A 264 -15.50 -7.07 0.66
N VAL A 265 -15.38 -8.40 0.60
CA VAL A 265 -15.35 -9.26 1.81
C VAL A 265 -14.10 -9.00 2.63
N GLY A 266 -12.94 -8.86 1.95
CA GLY A 266 -11.67 -8.52 2.61
C GLY A 266 -11.65 -7.13 3.21
N LEU A 267 -12.33 -6.16 2.57
CA LEU A 267 -12.42 -4.77 3.07
C LEU A 267 -13.49 -4.59 4.16
N GLY A 268 -14.42 -5.53 4.29
CA GLY A 268 -15.58 -5.37 5.17
C GLY A 268 -16.49 -4.20 4.79
N LEU A 269 -16.53 -3.85 3.48
CA LEU A 269 -17.34 -2.77 2.91
C LEU A 269 -18.49 -3.32 2.05
N GLY A 270 -19.55 -2.53 1.89
CA GLY A 270 -20.58 -2.76 0.89
C GLY A 270 -20.05 -2.60 -0.54
N LEU A 271 -20.77 -3.11 -1.55
CA LEU A 271 -20.31 -3.01 -2.94
C LEU A 271 -20.18 -1.57 -3.44
N PRO A 272 -21.12 -0.64 -3.17
CA PRO A 272 -20.97 0.76 -3.57
C PRO A 272 -19.74 1.42 -2.96
N GLU A 273 -19.50 1.20 -1.66
CA GLU A 273 -18.35 1.74 -0.91
C GLU A 273 -17.04 1.13 -1.41
N THR A 274 -17.03 -0.16 -1.74
CA THR A 274 -15.87 -0.84 -2.33
C THR A 274 -15.52 -0.24 -3.69
N VAL A 275 -16.51 -0.06 -4.58
CA VAL A 275 -16.28 0.58 -5.89
C VAL A 275 -15.77 2.02 -5.73
N LYS A 276 -16.31 2.77 -4.77
CA LYS A 276 -15.81 4.10 -4.44
C LYS A 276 -14.34 4.05 -4.01
N ALA A 277 -14.00 3.20 -3.03
CA ALA A 277 -12.64 3.06 -2.53
C ALA A 277 -11.65 2.65 -3.64
N MET A 278 -12.05 1.75 -4.55
CA MET A 278 -11.26 1.37 -5.72
C MET A 278 -10.95 2.55 -6.66
N ASN A 279 -11.86 3.51 -6.80
CA ASN A 279 -11.67 4.69 -7.64
C ASN A 279 -10.86 5.81 -6.95
N GLU A 280 -10.57 5.68 -5.69
CA GLU A 280 -9.86 6.66 -4.88
C GLU A 280 -8.34 6.41 -4.81
N ILE A 281 -7.86 5.33 -5.44
CA ILE A 281 -6.43 5.03 -5.64
C ILE A 281 -6.14 4.85 -7.14
N LYS A 282 -4.87 4.97 -7.50
CA LYS A 282 -4.39 4.64 -8.84
C LYS A 282 -3.55 3.38 -8.77
N VAL A 283 -4.16 2.24 -9.04
CA VAL A 283 -3.47 0.94 -9.17
C VAL A 283 -2.58 0.95 -10.40
N LEU A 284 -1.33 0.49 -10.24
CA LEU A 284 -0.32 0.47 -11.30
C LEU A 284 -0.15 -0.94 -11.88
N SER A 285 0.09 -1.00 -13.19
CA SER A 285 0.45 -2.23 -13.90
C SER A 285 1.96 -2.43 -13.94
N LYS A 286 2.40 -3.60 -14.35
CA LYS A 286 3.81 -3.86 -14.67
C LYS A 286 4.36 -2.86 -15.69
N SER A 287 3.56 -2.50 -16.72
CA SER A 287 3.94 -1.50 -17.72
C SER A 287 4.00 -0.06 -17.17
N ASP A 288 3.35 0.22 -16.04
CA ASP A 288 3.50 1.50 -15.36
C ASP A 288 4.82 1.57 -14.60
N GLN A 289 5.32 0.45 -14.05
CA GLN A 289 6.55 0.42 -13.26
C GLN A 289 7.76 0.97 -14.01
N ILE A 290 7.84 0.74 -15.33
CA ILE A 290 8.98 1.18 -16.17
C ILE A 290 8.96 2.68 -16.49
N LYS A 291 7.89 3.41 -16.13
CA LYS A 291 7.78 4.85 -16.41
C LYS A 291 8.74 5.65 -15.51
N PRO A 292 9.18 6.85 -16.00
CA PRO A 292 10.13 7.69 -15.26
C PRO A 292 9.67 8.11 -13.86
N ASP A 293 8.38 8.13 -13.60
CA ASP A 293 7.82 8.53 -12.30
C ASP A 293 7.94 7.44 -11.23
N TYR A 294 8.14 6.17 -11.63
CA TYR A 294 8.12 5.00 -10.75
C TYR A 294 9.48 4.31 -10.67
N ILE A 295 9.54 2.98 -10.80
CA ILE A 295 10.75 2.16 -10.67
C ILE A 295 11.74 2.43 -11.81
N GLY A 296 11.26 2.47 -13.06
CA GLY A 296 12.10 2.53 -14.25
C GLY A 296 12.70 1.17 -14.59
N THR A 297 13.83 1.18 -15.30
CA THR A 297 14.64 0.00 -15.66
C THR A 297 16.08 0.18 -15.17
N SER A 298 16.90 -0.86 -15.23
CA SER A 298 18.33 -0.77 -14.84
C SER A 298 19.10 0.24 -15.69
N SER A 299 18.75 0.39 -16.98
CA SER A 299 19.36 1.37 -17.89
C SER A 299 18.77 2.78 -17.76
N ALA A 300 17.55 2.92 -17.25
CA ALA A 300 16.84 4.17 -17.05
C ALA A 300 16.04 4.15 -15.74
N PRO A 301 16.71 4.26 -14.57
CA PRO A 301 16.04 4.26 -13.27
C PRO A 301 15.04 5.42 -13.15
N GLY A 302 13.88 5.13 -12.56
CA GLY A 302 12.83 6.13 -12.36
C GLY A 302 13.03 7.00 -11.12
N ASN A 303 12.05 7.84 -10.85
CA ASN A 303 12.09 8.84 -9.77
C ASN A 303 11.73 8.29 -8.39
N LEU A 304 11.35 7.01 -8.25
CA LEU A 304 10.94 6.42 -6.97
C LEU A 304 12.00 6.62 -5.87
N ALA A 305 13.29 6.41 -6.19
CA ALA A 305 14.38 6.62 -5.24
C ALA A 305 14.43 8.06 -4.71
N ARG A 306 14.12 9.05 -5.54
CA ARG A 306 14.06 10.46 -5.14
C ARG A 306 12.88 10.71 -4.21
N LEU A 307 11.69 10.20 -4.53
CA LEU A 307 10.51 10.30 -3.68
C LEU A 307 10.79 9.74 -2.28
N LEU A 308 11.42 8.57 -2.21
CA LEU A 308 11.80 7.93 -0.94
C LEU A 308 12.82 8.76 -0.16
N LYS A 309 13.81 9.33 -0.86
CA LYS A 309 14.83 10.22 -0.24
C LYS A 309 14.19 11.49 0.31
N GLU A 310 13.34 12.17 -0.45
CA GLU A 310 12.62 13.37 -0.04
C GLU A 310 11.71 13.09 1.17
N THR A 311 11.05 11.92 1.17
CA THR A 311 10.27 11.46 2.32
C THR A 311 11.15 11.21 3.54
N ALA A 312 12.34 10.61 3.38
CA ALA A 312 13.29 10.43 4.48
C ALA A 312 13.82 11.77 5.03
N ASP A 313 14.05 12.76 4.15
CA ASP A 313 14.43 14.12 4.57
C ASP A 313 13.33 14.77 5.41
N PHE A 314 12.07 14.62 4.97
CA PHE A 314 10.92 15.08 5.75
C PHE A 314 10.85 14.38 7.13
N LEU A 315 11.09 13.07 7.20
CA LEU A 315 11.11 12.33 8.48
C LEU A 315 12.23 12.82 9.42
N VAL A 316 13.35 13.34 8.88
CA VAL A 316 14.39 14.02 9.68
C VAL A 316 13.87 15.36 10.22
N GLU A 317 13.19 16.17 9.40
CA GLU A 317 12.55 17.43 9.85
C GLU A 317 11.57 17.17 10.98
N GLN A 318 10.78 16.08 10.89
CA GLN A 318 9.81 15.65 11.91
C GLN A 318 10.48 14.97 13.13
N LYS A 319 11.80 14.79 13.15
CA LYS A 319 12.56 14.10 14.22
C LYS A 319 12.20 12.59 14.38
N ASN A 320 11.55 12.01 13.39
CA ASN A 320 11.26 10.58 13.31
C ASN A 320 12.46 9.77 12.79
N LEU A 321 13.41 10.45 12.13
CA LEU A 321 14.66 9.88 11.64
C LEU A 321 15.82 10.80 12.09
N LYS A 322 16.97 10.20 12.45
CA LYS A 322 18.16 10.98 12.89
C LYS A 322 18.87 11.66 11.73
N SER A 323 19.00 10.97 10.62
CA SER A 323 19.64 11.45 9.40
C SER A 323 19.13 10.69 8.20
N SER A 324 18.99 11.36 7.06
CA SER A 324 18.64 10.73 5.79
C SER A 324 19.92 10.38 5.03
N PRO A 325 20.07 9.14 4.54
CA PRO A 325 21.24 8.74 3.76
C PRO A 325 21.24 9.36 2.35
N GLU A 326 22.34 9.18 1.63
CA GLU A 326 22.49 9.63 0.26
C GLU A 326 21.49 8.93 -0.68
N LEU A 327 21.13 9.57 -1.80
CA LEU A 327 20.20 9.05 -2.81
C LEU A 327 20.56 7.64 -3.30
N SER A 328 21.85 7.34 -3.40
CA SER A 328 22.35 6.03 -3.85
C SER A 328 21.88 4.85 -2.98
N VAL A 329 21.63 5.09 -1.68
CA VAL A 329 21.10 4.06 -0.77
C VAL A 329 19.68 3.69 -1.17
N PHE A 330 18.85 4.67 -1.50
CA PHE A 330 17.48 4.45 -1.98
C PHE A 330 17.46 3.80 -3.36
N GLN A 331 18.39 4.19 -4.26
CA GLN A 331 18.52 3.56 -5.58
C GLN A 331 18.85 2.07 -5.47
N GLN A 332 19.76 1.68 -4.56
CA GLN A 332 20.15 0.29 -4.32
C GLN A 332 19.05 -0.55 -3.65
N ALA A 333 18.05 0.09 -3.06
CA ALA A 333 16.92 -0.57 -2.44
C ALA A 333 15.78 -0.91 -3.41
N ILE A 334 15.92 -0.62 -4.72
CA ILE A 334 14.87 -0.82 -5.73
C ILE A 334 15.35 -1.86 -6.75
N LEU A 335 14.52 -2.88 -6.99
CA LEU A 335 14.79 -3.96 -7.96
C LEU A 335 14.37 -3.53 -9.37
N THR A 336 15.21 -2.74 -10.04
CA THR A 336 14.97 -2.30 -11.43
C THR A 336 15.12 -3.42 -12.45
N GLU A 337 15.96 -4.43 -12.16
CA GLU A 337 16.24 -5.57 -13.01
C GLU A 337 15.03 -6.48 -13.28
N LEU A 338 13.98 -6.41 -12.47
CA LEU A 338 12.73 -7.14 -12.71
C LEU A 338 11.96 -6.58 -13.93
N TYR A 339 12.37 -5.45 -14.47
CA TYR A 339 11.68 -4.69 -15.52
C TYR A 339 12.54 -4.46 -16.78
N ASP A 340 13.69 -5.13 -16.90
CA ASP A 340 14.60 -5.05 -18.05
C ASP A 340 14.12 -5.84 -19.28
#